data_12274855fc225ad0a7f25280e0f70ada
#
_entry.id   12274855fc225ad0a7f25280e0f70ada
#
_cell.length_a   1.000
_cell.length_b   1.000
_cell.length_c   1.000
_cell.angle_alpha   90.00
_cell.angle_beta   90.00
_cell.angle_gamma   90.00
#
_symmetry.space_group_name_H-M   'P 1'
#
loop_
_entity.id
_entity.type
_entity.pdbx_description
1 polymer ?
#
loop_
_entity_poly.entity_id
_entity_poly.type
_entity_poly.pdbx_seq_one_letter_code
_entity_poly.pdbx_strand_id
1 'polypeptide(L)'
;MADRLAALFAHFAVRAETFQTGPLCGVNSLEPQAGRGQLHLVRDGGVEVHHGAPELLRIDEPSLLLYPRPLAHRFVTDPSCGAQFVCAHVAFEGGASHPIAAALPPWVCLPLAAVPGCARVLGQLFAEAEASHCGRQPMLDRLFEVLLIWVLRELMAQGRVQSGMLAGLSHPRLRGALVALHDAPQREWPLEELAAQAGMSRTVFANTFRDVVGSTPGVYLQRWRIGLAQKGLREGRALKHIAADVGYGGEAALSRAFRAHTGQSPREWRKAEGLMN
;
A
#
# COMPACT_ATOMS: atom_id res chain seq x y z
N MET A 1 -15.81 -2.29 16.63
CA MET A 1 -14.36 -2.54 16.34
C MET A 1 -13.93 -1.45 15.37
N ALA A 2 -12.92 -0.64 15.67
CA ALA A 2 -12.45 0.43 14.78
C ALA A 2 -11.93 -0.17 13.46
N ASP A 3 -12.25 0.49 12.33
CA ASP A 3 -11.74 0.08 11.03
C ASP A 3 -10.26 0.47 10.91
N ARG A 4 -9.40 -0.53 10.87
CA ARG A 4 -7.93 -0.36 10.89
C ARG A 4 -7.35 0.21 9.60
N LEU A 5 -8.07 0.13 8.49
CA LEU A 5 -7.64 0.60 7.17
C LEU A 5 -8.35 1.88 6.75
N ALA A 6 -9.42 2.30 7.45
CA ALA A 6 -10.25 3.45 7.07
C ALA A 6 -9.42 4.73 6.84
N ALA A 7 -8.62 5.13 7.82
CA ALA A 7 -7.79 6.33 7.71
C ALA A 7 -6.77 6.25 6.57
N LEU A 8 -6.20 5.05 6.31
CA LEU A 8 -5.28 4.83 5.20
C LEU A 8 -5.93 5.14 3.86
N PHE A 9 -7.08 4.53 3.58
CA PHE A 9 -7.79 4.73 2.32
C PHE A 9 -8.49 6.08 2.22
N ALA A 10 -8.84 6.72 3.35
CA ALA A 10 -9.36 8.09 3.36
C ALA A 10 -8.29 9.14 3.02
N HIS A 11 -7.05 8.89 3.45
CA HIS A 11 -5.98 9.87 3.29
C HIS A 11 -5.03 9.58 2.14
N PHE A 12 -4.89 8.32 1.71
CA PHE A 12 -3.93 7.93 0.68
C PHE A 12 -4.63 7.12 -0.41
N ALA A 13 -4.86 7.77 -1.54
CA ALA A 13 -5.55 7.16 -2.66
C ALA A 13 -4.72 6.04 -3.29
N VAL A 14 -5.41 4.96 -3.63
CA VAL A 14 -4.88 3.89 -4.46
C VAL A 14 -5.78 3.77 -5.68
N ARG A 15 -5.19 3.69 -6.86
CA ARG A 15 -5.87 3.55 -8.12
C ARG A 15 -5.35 2.34 -8.87
N ALA A 16 -6.24 1.57 -9.45
CA ALA A 16 -5.88 0.51 -10.37
C ALA A 16 -6.20 0.90 -11.81
N GLU A 17 -5.41 0.41 -12.75
CA GLU A 17 -5.59 0.57 -14.18
C GLU A 17 -5.26 -0.75 -14.87
N THR A 18 -6.26 -1.45 -15.34
CA THR A 18 -6.10 -2.75 -15.99
C THR A 18 -5.44 -2.58 -17.36
N PHE A 19 -4.34 -3.28 -17.62
CA PHE A 19 -3.57 -3.15 -18.85
C PHE A 19 -3.50 -4.46 -19.68
N GLN A 20 -3.77 -5.61 -19.07
CA GLN A 20 -3.73 -6.90 -19.75
C GLN A 20 -4.87 -7.79 -19.28
N THR A 21 -5.52 -8.46 -20.25
CA THR A 21 -6.50 -9.52 -20.02
C THR A 21 -6.32 -10.58 -21.09
N GLY A 22 -6.33 -11.85 -20.68
CA GLY A 22 -6.15 -12.99 -21.58
C GLY A 22 -4.79 -13.66 -21.47
N PRO A 23 -4.45 -14.54 -22.41
CA PRO A 23 -3.24 -15.35 -22.31
C PRO A 23 -1.98 -14.53 -22.53
N LEU A 24 -0.93 -14.88 -21.78
CA LEU A 24 0.46 -14.53 -22.05
C LEU A 24 1.20 -15.81 -22.41
N CYS A 25 1.78 -15.83 -23.61
CA CYS A 25 2.51 -16.98 -24.14
C CYS A 25 4.00 -16.67 -24.25
N GLY A 26 4.85 -17.66 -23.96
CA GLY A 26 6.30 -17.54 -24.05
C GLY A 26 6.90 -16.60 -23.01
N VAL A 27 7.79 -15.71 -23.44
CA VAL A 27 8.53 -14.79 -22.55
C VAL A 27 7.95 -13.38 -22.61
N ASN A 28 7.48 -12.89 -21.49
CA ASN A 28 6.89 -11.56 -21.36
C ASN A 28 7.65 -10.76 -20.28
N SER A 29 8.39 -9.74 -20.70
CA SER A 29 9.11 -8.84 -19.79
C SER A 29 8.22 -7.63 -19.44
N LEU A 30 8.13 -7.33 -18.16
CA LEU A 30 7.34 -6.23 -17.61
C LEU A 30 8.29 -5.22 -16.97
N GLU A 31 8.45 -4.09 -17.67
CA GLU A 31 9.31 -3.02 -17.22
C GLU A 31 8.65 -2.23 -16.07
N PRO A 32 9.45 -1.79 -15.10
CA PRO A 32 8.94 -1.00 -14.00
C PRO A 32 8.50 0.38 -14.49
N GLN A 33 7.28 0.79 -14.11
CA GLN A 33 6.81 2.16 -14.36
C GLN A 33 7.00 3.01 -13.11
N ALA A 34 7.54 4.21 -13.28
CA ALA A 34 7.80 5.13 -12.17
C ALA A 34 6.51 5.40 -11.36
N GLY A 35 6.59 5.20 -10.04
CA GLY A 35 5.49 5.46 -9.12
C GLY A 35 4.34 4.46 -9.14
N ARG A 36 4.40 3.40 -9.96
CA ARG A 36 3.35 2.39 -10.07
C ARG A 36 3.84 1.01 -9.65
N GLY A 37 3.07 0.33 -8.83
CA GLY A 37 3.16 -1.10 -8.62
C GLY A 37 2.38 -1.87 -9.70
N GLN A 38 2.38 -3.18 -9.61
CA GLN A 38 1.62 -4.06 -10.50
C GLN A 38 0.93 -5.17 -9.70
N LEU A 39 -0.26 -5.57 -10.13
CA LEU A 39 -0.99 -6.70 -9.59
C LEU A 39 -1.39 -7.61 -10.73
N HIS A 40 -0.97 -8.87 -10.65
CA HIS A 40 -1.25 -9.89 -11.65
C HIS A 40 -2.06 -11.00 -11.02
N LEU A 41 -3.13 -11.37 -11.69
CA LEU A 41 -3.89 -12.58 -11.40
C LEU A 41 -3.52 -13.61 -12.44
N VAL A 42 -3.02 -14.75 -12.00
CA VAL A 42 -2.82 -15.96 -12.79
C VAL A 42 -4.02 -16.86 -12.51
N ARG A 43 -4.87 -17.09 -13.50
CA ARG A 43 -6.09 -17.90 -13.36
C ARG A 43 -5.82 -19.38 -13.57
N ASP A 44 -5.01 -19.68 -14.59
CA ASP A 44 -4.63 -21.03 -14.95
C ASP A 44 -3.31 -21.01 -15.75
N GLY A 45 -2.71 -22.20 -15.93
CA GLY A 45 -1.44 -22.37 -16.59
C GLY A 45 -0.23 -22.24 -15.63
N GLY A 46 0.88 -22.86 -15.99
CA GLY A 46 2.15 -22.76 -15.27
C GLY A 46 2.91 -21.48 -15.64
N VAL A 47 3.45 -20.79 -14.64
CA VAL A 47 4.22 -19.55 -14.84
C VAL A 47 5.51 -19.62 -14.06
N GLU A 48 6.64 -19.40 -14.73
CA GLU A 48 7.91 -19.09 -14.06
C GLU A 48 8.10 -17.58 -14.01
N VAL A 49 8.34 -17.05 -12.82
CA VAL A 49 8.53 -15.63 -12.57
C VAL A 49 9.97 -15.35 -12.19
N HIS A 50 10.62 -14.47 -12.94
CA HIS A 50 11.99 -14.04 -12.71
C HIS A 50 12.01 -12.60 -12.25
N HIS A 51 12.59 -12.35 -11.07
CA HIS A 51 12.74 -11.00 -10.46
C HIS A 51 14.17 -10.42 -10.61
N GLY A 52 14.98 -10.95 -11.54
CA GLY A 52 16.42 -10.80 -11.54
C GLY A 52 17.08 -11.98 -10.79
N ALA A 53 18.39 -12.16 -10.88
CA ALA A 53 19.05 -13.31 -10.23
C ALA A 53 18.98 -13.23 -8.69
N PRO A 54 18.92 -14.35 -7.95
CA PRO A 54 18.78 -15.74 -8.39
C PRO A 54 17.40 -16.36 -8.13
N GLU A 55 16.37 -15.57 -7.72
CA GLU A 55 15.09 -16.12 -7.26
C GLU A 55 14.17 -16.45 -8.44
N LEU A 56 13.86 -17.74 -8.60
CA LEU A 56 12.83 -18.25 -9.50
C LEU A 56 11.60 -18.60 -8.66
N LEU A 57 10.47 -17.92 -8.94
CA LEU A 57 9.18 -18.27 -8.38
C LEU A 57 8.39 -19.09 -9.42
N ARG A 58 7.89 -20.27 -9.06
CA ARG A 58 6.96 -21.05 -9.87
C ARG A 58 5.54 -20.90 -9.35
N ILE A 59 4.61 -20.70 -10.26
CA ILE A 59 3.18 -20.58 -9.99
C ILE A 59 2.50 -21.68 -10.80
N ASP A 60 2.07 -22.72 -10.10
CA ASP A 60 1.41 -23.90 -10.71
C ASP A 60 -0.08 -23.98 -10.32
N GLU A 61 -0.58 -23.04 -9.55
CA GLU A 61 -1.98 -22.93 -9.13
C GLU A 61 -2.50 -21.49 -9.28
N PRO A 62 -3.81 -21.27 -9.39
CA PRO A 62 -4.38 -19.93 -9.47
C PRO A 62 -3.85 -19.04 -8.35
N SER A 63 -3.19 -17.94 -8.73
CA SER A 63 -2.44 -17.11 -7.79
C SER A 63 -2.56 -15.62 -8.09
N LEU A 64 -2.35 -14.82 -7.06
CA LEU A 64 -2.20 -13.38 -7.11
C LEU A 64 -0.73 -13.04 -6.84
N LEU A 65 -0.17 -12.18 -7.69
CA LEU A 65 1.17 -11.64 -7.54
C LEU A 65 1.11 -10.11 -7.49
N LEU A 66 1.50 -9.51 -6.37
CA LEU A 66 1.48 -8.07 -6.13
C LEU A 66 2.89 -7.54 -6.00
N TYR A 67 3.22 -6.54 -6.79
CA TYR A 67 4.40 -5.69 -6.68
C TYR A 67 3.95 -4.31 -6.21
N PRO A 68 4.10 -3.96 -4.93
CA PRO A 68 3.62 -2.67 -4.40
C PRO A 68 4.47 -1.48 -4.85
N ARG A 69 5.66 -1.73 -5.36
CA ARG A 69 6.61 -0.75 -5.89
C ARG A 69 7.14 -1.20 -7.25
N PRO A 70 7.67 -0.27 -8.09
CA PRO A 70 8.25 -0.64 -9.36
C PRO A 70 9.33 -1.73 -9.20
N LEU A 71 9.15 -2.86 -9.84
CA LEU A 71 10.11 -3.96 -9.88
C LEU A 71 10.08 -4.63 -11.26
N ALA A 72 11.21 -4.67 -11.95
CA ALA A 72 11.33 -5.41 -13.20
C ALA A 72 11.15 -6.90 -12.95
N HIS A 73 10.28 -7.52 -13.74
CA HIS A 73 10.05 -8.96 -13.67
C HIS A 73 9.66 -9.52 -15.03
N ARG A 74 9.81 -10.83 -15.16
CA ARG A 74 9.56 -11.53 -16.41
C ARG A 74 8.76 -12.78 -16.14
N PHE A 75 7.70 -13.00 -16.91
CA PHE A 75 6.94 -14.23 -16.94
C PHE A 75 7.42 -15.11 -18.09
N VAL A 76 7.62 -16.38 -17.80
CA VAL A 76 7.88 -17.42 -18.77
C VAL A 76 6.76 -18.44 -18.65
N THR A 77 6.03 -18.65 -19.73
CA THR A 77 4.87 -19.54 -19.84
C THR A 77 5.05 -20.47 -21.01
N ASP A 78 4.20 -21.48 -21.14
CA ASP A 78 4.19 -22.34 -22.33
C ASP A 78 3.97 -21.49 -23.59
N PRO A 79 4.82 -21.64 -24.62
CA PRO A 79 4.74 -20.81 -25.83
C PRO A 79 3.50 -21.12 -26.69
N SER A 80 2.86 -22.26 -26.53
CA SER A 80 1.72 -22.70 -27.34
C SER A 80 0.36 -22.36 -26.72
N CYS A 81 0.20 -22.59 -25.40
CA CYS A 81 -1.06 -22.37 -24.70
C CYS A 81 -1.00 -21.18 -23.73
N GLY A 82 0.21 -20.80 -23.27
CA GLY A 82 0.38 -19.69 -22.33
C GLY A 82 -0.23 -19.96 -20.97
N ALA A 83 -0.42 -18.86 -20.21
CA ALA A 83 -1.19 -18.83 -18.98
C ALA A 83 -2.19 -17.67 -19.03
N GLN A 84 -3.35 -17.82 -18.39
CA GLN A 84 -4.39 -16.79 -18.38
C GLN A 84 -4.13 -15.75 -17.31
N PHE A 85 -4.02 -14.50 -17.73
CA PHE A 85 -3.72 -13.36 -16.87
C PHE A 85 -4.82 -12.30 -16.90
N VAL A 86 -4.99 -11.63 -15.75
CA VAL A 86 -5.60 -10.31 -15.67
C VAL A 86 -4.66 -9.43 -14.84
N CYS A 87 -4.15 -8.35 -15.44
CA CYS A 87 -3.11 -7.53 -14.84
C CYS A 87 -3.51 -6.07 -14.75
N ALA A 88 -3.17 -5.44 -13.64
CA ALA A 88 -3.38 -4.01 -13.44
C ALA A 88 -2.12 -3.32 -12.90
N HIS A 89 -1.88 -2.10 -13.34
CA HIS A 89 -1.02 -1.17 -12.63
C HIS A 89 -1.73 -0.71 -11.36
N VAL A 90 -0.98 -0.57 -10.27
CA VAL A 90 -1.48 -0.03 -9.00
C VAL A 90 -0.72 1.26 -8.70
N ALA A 91 -1.38 2.38 -8.89
CA ALA A 91 -0.84 3.70 -8.59
C ALA A 91 -1.12 4.02 -7.11
N PHE A 92 -0.06 4.12 -6.33
CA PHE A 92 -0.09 4.59 -4.96
C PHE A 92 0.19 6.09 -4.96
N GLU A 93 -0.72 6.91 -4.44
CA GLU A 93 -0.51 8.36 -4.36
C GLU A 93 0.73 8.69 -3.53
N GLY A 94 1.75 9.29 -4.16
CA GLY A 94 3.06 9.50 -3.54
C GLY A 94 4.07 8.37 -3.77
N GLY A 95 3.76 7.41 -4.62
CA GLY A 95 4.69 6.37 -5.08
C GLY A 95 5.23 5.49 -3.95
N ALA A 96 6.53 5.29 -3.93
CA ALA A 96 7.20 4.42 -2.95
C ALA A 96 7.07 4.89 -1.49
N SER A 97 6.78 6.17 -1.26
CA SER A 97 6.56 6.72 0.09
C SER A 97 5.13 6.52 0.61
N HIS A 98 4.22 5.99 -0.23
CA HIS A 98 2.86 5.66 0.21
C HIS A 98 2.88 4.66 1.37
N PRO A 99 2.15 4.91 2.48
CA PRO A 99 2.24 4.10 3.68
C PRO A 99 2.00 2.60 3.44
N ILE A 100 1.04 2.25 2.57
CA ILE A 100 0.76 0.84 2.23
C ILE A 100 1.92 0.27 1.40
N ALA A 101 2.36 0.96 0.34
CA ALA A 101 3.43 0.47 -0.51
C ALA A 101 4.75 0.28 0.27
N ALA A 102 5.06 1.19 1.19
CA ALA A 102 6.25 1.13 2.04
C ALA A 102 6.18 -0.01 3.08
N ALA A 103 4.97 -0.39 3.54
CA ALA A 103 4.77 -1.43 4.54
C ALA A 103 4.76 -2.85 3.98
N LEU A 104 4.65 -2.99 2.65
CA LEU A 104 4.63 -4.31 1.99
C LEU A 104 6.04 -4.74 1.57
N PRO A 105 6.32 -6.07 1.50
CA PRO A 105 7.57 -6.59 0.95
C PRO A 105 7.73 -6.22 -0.53
N PRO A 106 8.90 -6.47 -1.16
CA PRO A 106 9.11 -6.15 -2.58
C PRO A 106 8.07 -6.78 -3.50
N TRP A 107 7.64 -7.98 -3.19
CA TRP A 107 6.54 -8.69 -3.85
C TRP A 107 5.80 -9.61 -2.88
N VAL A 108 4.55 -9.94 -3.23
CA VAL A 108 3.67 -10.86 -2.50
C VAL A 108 3.07 -11.82 -3.50
N CYS A 109 3.23 -13.12 -3.28
CA CYS A 109 2.51 -14.15 -4.02
C CYS A 109 1.57 -14.89 -3.08
N LEU A 110 0.31 -15.02 -3.48
CA LEU A 110 -0.75 -15.69 -2.72
C LEU A 110 -1.55 -16.61 -3.66
N PRO A 111 -1.65 -17.90 -3.35
CA PRO A 111 -2.67 -18.74 -3.97
C PRO A 111 -4.05 -18.13 -3.78
N LEU A 112 -4.88 -18.11 -4.83
CA LEU A 112 -6.24 -17.54 -4.71
C LEU A 112 -7.11 -18.32 -3.73
N ALA A 113 -6.83 -19.59 -3.53
CA ALA A 113 -7.47 -20.42 -2.51
C ALA A 113 -7.15 -19.98 -1.08
N ALA A 114 -5.98 -19.34 -0.87
CA ALA A 114 -5.59 -18.82 0.44
C ALA A 114 -6.28 -17.49 0.81
N VAL A 115 -7.11 -16.94 -0.09
CA VAL A 115 -7.83 -15.67 0.09
C VAL A 115 -9.36 -15.88 -0.09
N PRO A 116 -10.00 -16.75 0.70
CA PRO A 116 -11.39 -17.17 0.44
C PRO A 116 -12.37 -16.00 0.47
N GLY A 117 -12.10 -14.93 1.22
CA GLY A 117 -12.90 -13.71 1.23
C GLY A 117 -12.99 -13.01 -0.12
N CYS A 118 -12.02 -13.23 -1.02
CA CYS A 118 -11.97 -12.62 -2.36
C CYS A 118 -12.76 -13.38 -3.42
N ALA A 119 -13.25 -14.58 -3.16
CA ALA A 119 -13.80 -15.46 -4.19
C ALA A 119 -14.89 -14.79 -5.07
N ARG A 120 -15.77 -14.00 -4.47
CA ARG A 120 -16.82 -13.27 -5.21
C ARG A 120 -16.24 -12.17 -6.10
N VAL A 121 -15.28 -11.41 -5.58
CA VAL A 121 -14.61 -10.33 -6.33
C VAL A 121 -13.81 -10.92 -7.49
N LEU A 122 -13.08 -12.00 -7.25
CA LEU A 122 -12.33 -12.72 -8.30
C LEU A 122 -13.26 -13.28 -9.38
N GLY A 123 -14.40 -13.88 -8.99
CA GLY A 123 -15.38 -14.36 -9.94
C GLY A 123 -15.93 -13.25 -10.83
N GLN A 124 -16.28 -12.10 -10.27
CA GLN A 124 -16.72 -10.92 -11.03
C GLN A 124 -15.60 -10.37 -11.92
N LEU A 125 -14.38 -10.29 -11.42
CA LEU A 125 -13.23 -9.77 -12.17
C LEU A 125 -12.93 -10.65 -13.39
N PHE A 126 -12.90 -11.96 -13.23
CA PHE A 126 -12.67 -12.87 -14.34
C PHE A 126 -13.83 -12.85 -15.36
N ALA A 127 -15.08 -12.83 -14.88
CA ALA A 127 -16.24 -12.72 -15.76
C ALA A 127 -16.21 -11.42 -16.57
N GLU A 128 -15.90 -10.29 -15.95
CA GLU A 128 -15.78 -9.00 -16.63
C GLU A 128 -14.57 -8.94 -17.56
N ALA A 129 -13.47 -9.63 -17.23
CA ALA A 129 -12.29 -9.72 -18.11
C ALA A 129 -12.57 -10.45 -19.42
N GLU A 130 -13.51 -11.39 -19.44
CA GLU A 130 -13.95 -12.14 -20.63
C GLU A 130 -15.09 -11.44 -21.39
N ALA A 131 -15.81 -10.53 -20.73
CA ALA A 131 -16.96 -9.84 -21.32
C ALA A 131 -16.54 -8.65 -22.19
N SER A 132 -17.46 -8.23 -23.07
CA SER A 132 -17.31 -7.02 -23.88
C SER A 132 -18.40 -5.98 -23.56
N HIS A 133 -18.67 -5.79 -22.25
CA HIS A 133 -19.70 -4.89 -21.78
C HIS A 133 -19.26 -3.41 -21.82
N CYS A 134 -20.23 -2.50 -21.94
CA CYS A 134 -20.01 -1.09 -21.73
C CYS A 134 -19.56 -0.87 -20.25
N GLY A 135 -18.51 -0.06 -20.05
CA GLY A 135 -17.97 0.17 -18.71
C GLY A 135 -17.03 -0.90 -18.18
N ARG A 136 -16.64 -1.88 -19.02
CA ARG A 136 -15.72 -2.96 -18.64
C ARG A 136 -14.42 -2.46 -17.98
N GLN A 137 -13.75 -1.52 -18.63
CA GLN A 137 -12.47 -1.00 -18.11
C GLN A 137 -12.60 -0.39 -16.70
N PRO A 138 -13.48 0.59 -16.45
CA PRO A 138 -13.65 1.13 -15.11
C PRO A 138 -14.18 0.10 -14.09
N MET A 139 -14.91 -0.93 -14.51
CA MET A 139 -15.35 -2.00 -13.63
C MET A 139 -14.15 -2.85 -13.17
N LEU A 140 -13.29 -3.29 -14.09
CA LEU A 140 -12.08 -4.03 -13.79
C LEU A 140 -11.17 -3.25 -12.84
N ASP A 141 -10.95 -1.95 -13.10
CA ASP A 141 -10.11 -1.09 -12.28
C ASP A 141 -10.62 -1.02 -10.82
N ARG A 142 -11.94 -0.85 -10.63
CA ARG A 142 -12.55 -0.84 -9.29
C ARG A 142 -12.49 -2.20 -8.60
N LEU A 143 -12.65 -3.30 -9.35
CA LEU A 143 -12.53 -4.64 -8.78
C LEU A 143 -11.10 -4.92 -8.30
N PHE A 144 -10.07 -4.44 -9.00
CA PHE A 144 -8.70 -4.51 -8.53
C PHE A 144 -8.45 -3.68 -7.28
N GLU A 145 -9.05 -2.48 -7.17
CA GLU A 145 -8.97 -1.65 -5.95
C GLU A 145 -9.61 -2.37 -4.75
N VAL A 146 -10.77 -2.98 -4.94
CA VAL A 146 -11.44 -3.81 -3.92
C VAL A 146 -10.60 -5.04 -3.56
N LEU A 147 -10.02 -5.71 -4.55
CA LEU A 147 -9.17 -6.88 -4.34
C LEU A 147 -7.94 -6.54 -3.49
N LEU A 148 -7.32 -5.37 -3.71
CA LEU A 148 -6.20 -4.92 -2.89
C LEU A 148 -6.58 -4.80 -1.41
N ILE A 149 -7.78 -4.29 -1.10
CA ILE A 149 -8.26 -4.22 0.30
C ILE A 149 -8.34 -5.63 0.90
N TRP A 150 -8.85 -6.60 0.15
CA TRP A 150 -8.92 -7.98 0.60
C TRP A 150 -7.52 -8.59 0.82
N VAL A 151 -6.60 -8.36 -0.09
CA VAL A 151 -5.20 -8.82 0.05
C VAL A 151 -4.58 -8.26 1.33
N LEU A 152 -4.75 -6.96 1.59
CA LEU A 152 -4.24 -6.35 2.82
C LEU A 152 -4.86 -6.98 4.07
N ARG A 153 -6.18 -7.22 4.07
CA ARG A 153 -6.87 -7.89 5.18
C ARG A 153 -6.30 -9.28 5.43
N GLU A 154 -6.06 -10.05 4.37
CA GLU A 154 -5.53 -11.40 4.46
C GLU A 154 -4.09 -11.42 4.97
N LEU A 155 -3.23 -10.57 4.42
CA LEU A 155 -1.84 -10.41 4.89
C LEU A 155 -1.77 -10.04 6.38
N MET A 156 -2.68 -9.17 6.82
CA MET A 156 -2.82 -8.79 8.23
C MET A 156 -3.36 -9.93 9.10
N ALA A 157 -4.31 -10.71 8.61
CA ALA A 157 -4.91 -11.84 9.35
C ALA A 157 -3.93 -13.00 9.51
N GLN A 158 -3.15 -13.29 8.47
CA GLN A 158 -2.15 -14.37 8.47
C GLN A 158 -0.83 -13.99 9.15
N GLY A 159 -0.67 -12.74 9.62
CA GLY A 159 0.59 -12.27 10.22
C GLY A 159 1.77 -12.25 9.23
N ARG A 160 1.51 -12.23 7.91
CA ARG A 160 2.54 -12.22 6.88
C ARG A 160 3.24 -10.87 6.72
N VAL A 161 2.76 -9.85 7.41
CA VAL A 161 3.43 -8.55 7.54
C VAL A 161 4.20 -8.55 8.86
N GLN A 162 5.50 -8.78 8.79
CA GLN A 162 6.34 -9.02 9.96
C GLN A 162 6.71 -7.74 10.72
N SER A 163 6.76 -6.59 10.06
CA SER A 163 7.12 -5.31 10.66
C SER A 163 6.45 -4.13 9.98
N GLY A 164 6.48 -2.97 10.62
CA GLY A 164 5.93 -1.73 10.08
C GLY A 164 4.48 -1.47 10.46
N MET A 165 3.88 -0.51 9.77
CA MET A 165 2.52 -0.03 10.06
C MET A 165 1.46 -1.13 10.02
N LEU A 166 1.45 -1.96 8.98
CA LEU A 166 0.46 -3.03 8.83
C LEU A 166 0.62 -4.10 9.91
N ALA A 167 1.84 -4.42 10.32
CA ALA A 167 2.10 -5.31 11.46
C ALA A 167 1.54 -4.72 12.76
N GLY A 168 1.76 -3.43 13.00
CA GLY A 168 1.21 -2.72 14.14
C GLY A 168 -0.32 -2.70 14.16
N LEU A 169 -0.96 -2.45 13.00
CA LEU A 169 -2.42 -2.51 12.85
C LEU A 169 -2.99 -3.93 12.99
N SER A 170 -2.18 -4.96 12.77
CA SER A 170 -2.54 -6.36 12.97
C SER A 170 -2.38 -6.78 14.43
N HIS A 171 -1.47 -6.15 15.16
CA HIS A 171 -1.11 -6.51 16.53
C HIS A 171 -2.29 -6.24 17.49
N PRO A 172 -2.75 -7.24 18.26
CA PRO A 172 -3.99 -7.15 19.03
C PRO A 172 -4.01 -6.02 20.06
N ARG A 173 -2.85 -5.63 20.60
CA ARG A 173 -2.74 -4.58 21.61
C ARG A 173 -2.35 -3.22 21.03
N LEU A 174 -1.53 -3.15 19.96
CA LEU A 174 -1.06 -1.88 19.38
C LEU A 174 -2.08 -1.23 18.43
N ARG A 175 -2.97 -2.01 17.82
CA ARG A 175 -3.92 -1.54 16.79
C ARG A 175 -4.76 -0.34 17.24
N GLY A 176 -5.20 -0.32 18.51
CA GLY A 176 -6.00 0.79 19.05
C GLY A 176 -5.21 2.11 19.09
N ALA A 177 -3.99 2.06 19.58
CA ALA A 177 -3.10 3.22 19.61
C ALA A 177 -2.74 3.73 18.21
N LEU A 178 -2.49 2.82 17.25
CA LEU A 178 -2.21 3.19 15.86
C LEU A 178 -3.42 3.84 15.18
N VAL A 179 -4.61 3.28 15.35
CA VAL A 179 -5.84 3.88 14.81
C VAL A 179 -6.05 5.27 15.39
N ALA A 180 -5.86 5.46 16.71
CA ALA A 180 -5.98 6.76 17.35
C ALA A 180 -4.98 7.80 16.80
N LEU A 181 -3.72 7.37 16.55
CA LEU A 181 -2.71 8.23 15.90
C LEU A 181 -3.12 8.62 14.48
N HIS A 182 -3.76 7.73 13.74
CA HIS A 182 -4.24 7.99 12.38
C HIS A 182 -5.46 8.91 12.33
N ASP A 183 -6.41 8.70 13.24
CA ASP A 183 -7.69 9.43 13.26
C ASP A 183 -7.54 10.85 13.80
N ALA A 184 -6.59 11.09 14.70
CA ALA A 184 -6.34 12.40 15.29
C ALA A 184 -4.84 12.78 15.26
N PRO A 185 -4.24 12.91 14.07
CA PRO A 185 -2.81 13.21 13.93
C PRO A 185 -2.43 14.59 14.46
N GLN A 186 -3.37 15.54 14.48
CA GLN A 186 -3.15 16.90 14.98
C GLN A 186 -2.99 16.96 16.50
N ARG A 187 -3.48 15.94 17.21
CA ARG A 187 -3.45 15.88 18.66
C ARG A 187 -2.04 15.58 19.18
N GLU A 188 -1.69 16.13 20.33
CA GLU A 188 -0.58 15.63 21.13
C GLU A 188 -0.96 14.30 21.78
N TRP A 189 -0.09 13.32 21.63
CA TRP A 189 -0.29 11.98 22.15
C TRP A 189 0.77 11.64 23.19
N PRO A 190 0.52 11.86 24.51
CA PRO A 190 1.41 11.38 25.54
C PRO A 190 1.60 9.87 25.49
N LEU A 191 2.82 9.42 25.74
CA LEU A 191 3.17 8.00 25.70
C LEU A 191 2.32 7.17 26.68
N GLU A 192 1.99 7.77 27.83
CA GLU A 192 1.14 7.20 28.87
C GLU A 192 -0.25 6.86 28.35
N GLU A 193 -0.84 7.76 27.57
CA GLU A 193 -2.18 7.59 27.02
C GLU A 193 -2.22 6.48 25.97
N LEU A 194 -1.24 6.45 25.08
CA LEU A 194 -1.10 5.40 24.08
C LEU A 194 -0.86 4.02 24.73
N ALA A 195 -0.04 3.99 25.79
CA ALA A 195 0.22 2.77 26.56
C ALA A 195 -1.06 2.29 27.29
N ALA A 196 -1.83 3.19 27.87
CA ALA A 196 -3.12 2.86 28.48
C ALA A 196 -4.12 2.28 27.48
N GLN A 197 -4.22 2.86 26.28
CA GLN A 197 -5.07 2.31 25.18
C GLN A 197 -4.63 0.90 24.75
N ALA A 198 -3.33 0.61 24.83
CA ALA A 198 -2.80 -0.72 24.52
C ALA A 198 -2.92 -1.69 25.73
N GLY A 199 -3.35 -1.24 26.90
CA GLY A 199 -3.34 -2.00 28.13
C GLY A 199 -1.92 -2.43 28.56
N MET A 200 -0.93 -1.53 28.40
CA MET A 200 0.48 -1.78 28.68
C MET A 200 1.06 -0.71 29.61
N SER A 201 2.15 -1.06 30.33
CA SER A 201 3.00 -0.02 30.93
C SER A 201 3.73 0.78 29.85
N ARG A 202 4.17 2.00 30.17
CA ARG A 202 4.92 2.87 29.23
C ARG A 202 6.10 2.15 28.58
N THR A 203 6.92 1.50 29.40
CA THR A 203 8.14 0.83 28.91
C THR A 203 7.80 -0.35 28.00
N VAL A 204 6.85 -1.17 28.38
CA VAL A 204 6.41 -2.32 27.57
C VAL A 204 5.81 -1.82 26.24
N PHE A 205 4.96 -0.80 26.27
CA PHE A 205 4.38 -0.22 25.07
C PHE A 205 5.44 0.33 24.12
N ALA A 206 6.36 1.17 24.61
CA ALA A 206 7.41 1.78 23.79
C ALA A 206 8.31 0.73 23.12
N ASN A 207 8.69 -0.31 23.85
CA ASN A 207 9.51 -1.41 23.32
C ASN A 207 8.71 -2.23 22.29
N THR A 208 7.51 -2.70 22.65
CA THR A 208 6.65 -3.47 21.72
C THR A 208 6.34 -2.68 20.46
N PHE A 209 6.04 -1.37 20.59
CA PHE A 209 5.75 -0.53 19.42
C PHE A 209 6.99 -0.43 18.51
N ARG A 210 8.19 -0.23 19.08
CA ARG A 210 9.43 -0.16 18.31
C ARG A 210 9.75 -1.49 17.62
N ASP A 211 9.60 -2.59 18.32
CA ASP A 211 9.91 -3.92 17.80
C ASP A 211 8.97 -4.32 16.67
N VAL A 212 7.67 -4.02 16.79
CA VAL A 212 6.65 -4.37 15.79
C VAL A 212 6.59 -3.35 14.66
N VAL A 213 6.62 -2.03 14.97
CA VAL A 213 6.44 -0.97 13.96
C VAL A 213 7.77 -0.47 13.38
N GLY A 214 8.90 -0.78 14.02
CA GLY A 214 10.23 -0.40 13.56
C GLY A 214 10.62 1.05 13.89
N SER A 215 9.82 1.76 14.71
CA SER A 215 10.11 3.14 15.16
C SER A 215 9.38 3.46 16.45
N THR A 216 9.78 4.55 17.13
CA THR A 216 9.04 5.01 18.30
C THR A 216 7.69 5.62 17.91
N PRO A 217 6.68 5.66 18.81
CA PRO A 217 5.37 6.26 18.52
C PRO A 217 5.46 7.72 18.05
N GLY A 218 6.37 8.51 18.63
CA GLY A 218 6.57 9.91 18.24
C GLY A 218 7.14 10.06 16.82
N VAL A 219 8.15 9.25 16.47
CA VAL A 219 8.72 9.22 15.10
C VAL A 219 7.68 8.72 14.10
N TYR A 220 6.90 7.72 14.49
CA TYR A 220 5.82 7.21 13.66
C TYR A 220 4.77 8.29 13.36
N LEU A 221 4.25 8.97 14.39
CA LEU A 221 3.30 10.06 14.24
C LEU A 221 3.86 11.21 13.37
N GLN A 222 5.13 11.55 13.56
CA GLN A 222 5.79 12.56 12.73
C GLN A 222 5.78 12.17 11.26
N ARG A 223 6.14 10.92 10.92
CA ARG A 223 6.09 10.40 9.54
C ARG A 223 4.68 10.45 8.97
N TRP A 224 3.69 10.06 9.75
CA TRP A 224 2.29 10.12 9.37
C TRP A 224 1.85 11.55 9.04
N ARG A 225 2.15 12.52 9.92
CA ARG A 225 1.88 13.95 9.72
C ARG A 225 2.55 14.49 8.45
N ILE A 226 3.79 14.09 8.17
CA ILE A 226 4.50 14.52 6.96
C ILE A 226 3.84 13.91 5.71
N GLY A 227 3.43 12.65 5.73
CA GLY A 227 2.65 12.05 4.64
C GLY A 227 1.35 12.79 4.34
N LEU A 228 0.61 13.17 5.39
CA LEU A 228 -0.60 14.02 5.25
C LEU A 228 -0.27 15.42 4.73
N ALA A 229 0.85 16.00 5.16
CA ALA A 229 1.29 17.30 4.64
C ALA A 229 1.66 17.22 3.15
N GLN A 230 2.33 16.16 2.72
CA GLN A 230 2.61 15.91 1.30
C GLN A 230 1.32 15.82 0.47
N LYS A 231 0.29 15.11 0.98
CA LYS A 231 -1.03 15.07 0.35
C LYS A 231 -1.63 16.47 0.23
N GLY A 232 -1.70 17.23 1.33
CA GLY A 232 -2.23 18.60 1.30
C GLY A 232 -1.49 19.51 0.31
N LEU A 233 -0.17 19.32 0.15
CA LEU A 233 0.63 20.06 -0.85
C LEU A 233 0.27 19.66 -2.29
N ARG A 234 0.01 18.37 -2.57
CA ARG A 234 -0.47 17.88 -3.88
C ARG A 234 -1.84 18.45 -4.23
N GLU A 235 -2.72 18.56 -3.22
CA GLU A 235 -4.04 19.17 -3.36
C GLU A 235 -4.00 20.71 -3.49
N GLY A 236 -2.80 21.32 -3.51
CA GLY A 236 -2.62 22.77 -3.64
C GLY A 236 -3.00 23.59 -2.41
N ARG A 237 -3.19 22.95 -1.26
CA ARG A 237 -3.60 23.62 -0.01
C ARG A 237 -2.51 24.55 0.52
N ALA A 238 -2.93 25.63 1.18
CA ALA A 238 -2.01 26.58 1.80
C ALA A 238 -1.27 25.93 2.99
N LEU A 239 0.05 26.15 3.08
CA LEU A 239 0.91 25.53 4.10
C LEU A 239 0.44 25.83 5.54
N LYS A 240 -0.14 27.02 5.76
CA LYS A 240 -0.71 27.41 7.04
C LYS A 240 -1.84 26.48 7.50
N HIS A 241 -2.75 26.13 6.60
CA HIS A 241 -3.87 25.24 6.90
C HIS A 241 -3.37 23.80 7.10
N ILE A 242 -2.45 23.36 6.23
CA ILE A 242 -1.83 22.04 6.36
C ILE A 242 -1.15 21.90 7.75
N ALA A 243 -0.38 22.93 8.17
CA ALA A 243 0.31 22.90 9.47
C ALA A 243 -0.67 22.70 10.64
N ALA A 244 -1.79 23.42 10.64
CA ALA A 244 -2.83 23.29 11.66
C ALA A 244 -3.46 21.89 11.66
N ASP A 245 -3.84 21.39 10.47
CA ASP A 245 -4.52 20.09 10.32
C ASP A 245 -3.66 18.90 10.73
N VAL A 246 -2.33 19.01 10.55
CA VAL A 246 -1.41 17.93 10.94
C VAL A 246 -0.75 18.15 12.32
N GLY A 247 -1.18 19.19 13.07
CA GLY A 247 -0.78 19.40 14.45
C GLY A 247 0.58 20.05 14.66
N TYR A 248 0.99 20.94 13.74
CA TYR A 248 2.12 21.83 13.95
C TYR A 248 1.66 23.25 14.29
N GLY A 249 2.36 23.89 15.23
CA GLY A 249 2.04 25.23 15.70
C GLY A 249 2.20 26.37 14.66
N GLY A 250 2.48 26.02 13.39
CA GLY A 250 2.58 26.96 12.28
C GLY A 250 3.50 26.48 11.15
N GLU A 251 3.53 27.26 10.07
CA GLU A 251 4.28 26.95 8.84
C GLU A 251 5.78 26.69 9.07
N ALA A 252 6.40 27.49 9.95
CA ALA A 252 7.83 27.36 10.24
C ALA A 252 8.14 26.02 10.94
N ALA A 253 7.28 25.58 11.87
CA ALA A 253 7.43 24.31 12.55
C ALA A 253 7.25 23.13 11.59
N LEU A 254 6.19 23.17 10.77
CA LEU A 254 5.97 22.16 9.73
C LEU A 254 7.14 22.14 8.74
N SER A 255 7.62 23.29 8.25
CA SER A 255 8.71 23.36 7.27
C SER A 255 10.01 22.73 7.80
N ARG A 256 10.35 22.94 9.08
CA ARG A 256 11.50 22.30 9.72
C ARG A 256 11.34 20.78 9.79
N ALA A 257 10.19 20.30 10.27
CA ALA A 257 9.91 18.87 10.37
C ALA A 257 9.87 18.20 9.00
N PHE A 258 9.26 18.87 8.02
CA PHE A 258 9.18 18.38 6.63
C PHE A 258 10.58 18.24 6.02
N ARG A 259 11.43 19.28 6.16
CA ARG A 259 12.81 19.23 5.65
C ARG A 259 13.66 18.17 6.37
N ALA A 260 13.51 18.04 7.67
CA ALA A 260 14.22 17.00 8.44
C ALA A 260 13.84 15.59 7.96
N HIS A 261 12.60 15.39 7.49
CA HIS A 261 12.11 14.10 7.05
C HIS A 261 12.37 13.81 5.58
N THR A 262 12.21 14.81 4.70
CA THR A 262 12.26 14.66 3.23
C THR A 262 13.57 15.15 2.62
N GLY A 263 14.42 15.84 3.37
CA GLY A 263 15.60 16.54 2.86
C GLY A 263 15.31 17.86 2.17
N GLN A 264 14.06 18.19 1.91
CA GLN A 264 13.62 19.36 1.13
C GLN A 264 12.62 20.21 1.91
N SER A 265 12.56 21.51 1.64
CA SER A 265 11.45 22.33 2.13
C SER A 265 10.14 21.99 1.40
N PRO A 266 8.96 22.30 1.97
CA PRO A 266 7.68 22.09 1.28
C PRO A 266 7.60 22.74 -0.11
N ARG A 267 8.24 23.89 -0.29
CA ARG A 267 8.29 24.61 -1.58
C ARG A 267 9.18 23.88 -2.60
N GLU A 268 10.38 23.46 -2.20
CA GLU A 268 11.32 22.70 -3.05
C GLU A 268 10.68 21.37 -3.46
N TRP A 269 10.04 20.69 -2.52
CA TRP A 269 9.35 19.44 -2.75
C TRP A 269 8.19 19.58 -3.75
N ARG A 270 7.33 20.62 -3.62
CA ARG A 270 6.28 20.92 -4.61
C ARG A 270 6.82 21.15 -6.01
N LYS A 271 7.97 21.85 -6.11
CA LYS A 271 8.63 22.09 -7.40
C LYS A 271 9.16 20.79 -8.00
N ALA A 272 9.76 19.92 -7.21
CA ALA A 272 10.27 18.62 -7.63
C ALA A 272 9.17 17.66 -8.10
N GLU A 273 7.99 17.72 -7.46
CA GLU A 273 6.79 16.97 -7.87
C GLU A 273 6.06 17.56 -9.09
N GLY A 274 6.53 18.67 -9.67
CA GLY A 274 5.88 19.32 -10.82
C GLY A 274 4.56 20.03 -10.49
N LEU A 275 4.30 20.33 -9.21
CA LEU A 275 3.04 20.90 -8.69
C LEU A 275 3.04 22.43 -8.64
N MET A 276 4.05 23.08 -9.18
CA MET A 276 4.13 24.55 -9.30
C MET A 276 4.04 24.94 -10.77
N ASN A 277 2.95 25.64 -11.10
CA ASN A 277 2.88 26.47 -12.30
C ASN A 277 3.67 27.75 -12.10
#